data_2e8ba4b881a637c4295ca8ff2e84b605
#
_entry.id   2e8ba4b881a637c4295ca8ff2e84b605
#
_cell.length_a   1.000
_cell.length_b   1.000
_cell.length_c   1.000
_cell.angle_alpha   90.00
_cell.angle_beta   90.00
_cell.angle_gamma   90.00
#
_symmetry.space_group_name_H-M   'P 1'
#
loop_
_entity.id
_entity.type
_entity.pdbx_description
1 polymer ?
#
loop_
_entity_poly.entity_id
_entity_poly.type
_entity_poly.pdbx_seq_one_letter_code
_entity_poly.pdbx_strand_id
1 'polypeptide(L)'
;LGFIALMIMELPLMHLVLHFTWSSSAANVVTGLTLFGLVFFFAEYKAVAKRPISIDRNKIIVRYGLYPSLHIPVSNIDKIEAHSRFVGRASGVKRFNYSGVPNVGIKLYAPINGKHTIYLGVDSPEVFISSVKQIQGAK
;
A
#
# COMPACT_ATOMS: atom_id res chain seq x y z
N LEU A 1 -4.62 -5.10 11.91
CA LEU A 1 -4.48 -5.28 13.37
C LEU A 1 -4.58 -6.77 13.76
N GLY A 2 -5.55 -7.54 13.21
CA GLY A 2 -5.75 -8.96 13.53
C GLY A 2 -4.51 -9.85 13.30
N PHE A 3 -3.78 -9.63 12.21
CA PHE A 3 -2.54 -10.35 11.92
C PHE A 3 -1.46 -10.10 12.98
N ILE A 4 -1.29 -8.86 13.43
CA ILE A 4 -0.33 -8.51 14.50
C ILE A 4 -0.73 -9.20 15.82
N ALA A 5 -2.02 -9.20 16.17
CA ALA A 5 -2.52 -9.88 17.36
C ALA A 5 -2.28 -11.40 17.30
N LEU A 6 -2.50 -12.01 16.15
CA LEU A 6 -2.20 -13.43 15.93
C LEU A 6 -0.72 -13.74 16.16
N MET A 7 0.18 -12.95 15.56
CA MET A 7 1.64 -13.12 15.76
C MET A 7 2.05 -12.99 17.22
N ILE A 8 1.44 -12.05 17.99
CA ILE A 8 1.72 -11.89 19.42
C ILE A 8 1.28 -13.12 20.22
N MET A 9 0.13 -13.71 19.89
CA MET A 9 -0.36 -14.92 20.55
C MET A 9 0.49 -16.16 20.20
N GLU A 10 0.94 -16.25 18.96
CA GLU A 10 1.70 -17.39 18.46
C GLU A 10 3.14 -17.41 18.98
N LEU A 11 3.74 -16.24 19.26
CA LEU A 11 5.14 -16.10 19.61
C LEU A 11 5.54 -16.94 20.85
N PRO A 12 4.84 -16.87 22.02
CA PRO A 12 5.23 -17.68 23.18
C PRO A 12 5.03 -19.19 22.92
N LEU A 13 4.01 -19.57 22.17
CA LEU A 13 3.76 -20.97 21.84
C LEU A 13 4.89 -21.54 20.97
N MET A 14 5.25 -20.86 19.90
CA MET A 14 6.33 -21.27 19.00
C MET A 14 7.69 -21.29 19.72
N HIS A 15 7.94 -20.31 20.60
CA HIS A 15 9.16 -20.29 21.40
C HIS A 15 9.27 -21.55 22.27
N LEU A 16 8.22 -21.91 23.00
CA LEU A 16 8.20 -23.09 23.86
C LEU A 16 8.36 -24.38 23.05
N VAL A 17 7.62 -24.53 21.96
CA VAL A 17 7.73 -25.69 21.07
C VAL A 17 9.16 -25.85 20.58
N LEU A 18 9.78 -24.82 20.02
CA LEU A 18 11.15 -24.89 19.50
C LEU A 18 12.18 -25.12 20.61
N HIS A 19 11.97 -24.51 21.78
CA HIS A 19 12.88 -24.72 22.94
C HIS A 19 12.97 -26.18 23.39
N PHE A 20 11.80 -26.85 23.45
CA PHE A 20 11.74 -28.24 23.95
C PHE A 20 11.95 -29.28 22.85
N THR A 21 11.60 -28.99 21.59
CA THR A 21 11.70 -30.00 20.51
C THR A 21 12.97 -29.89 19.68
N TRP A 22 13.62 -28.73 19.66
CA TRP A 22 14.81 -28.51 18.84
C TRP A 22 15.99 -28.02 19.68
N SER A 23 16.06 -26.70 19.97
CA SER A 23 17.08 -26.13 20.84
C SER A 23 16.69 -24.73 21.34
N SER A 24 17.23 -24.34 22.50
CA SER A 24 17.04 -22.98 23.03
C SER A 24 17.60 -21.89 22.09
N SER A 25 18.72 -22.20 21.42
CA SER A 25 19.30 -21.25 20.44
C SER A 25 18.37 -21.03 19.25
N ALA A 26 17.79 -22.10 18.70
CA ALA A 26 16.83 -21.98 17.60
C ALA A 26 15.57 -21.20 18.03
N ALA A 27 15.04 -21.48 19.23
CA ALA A 27 13.91 -20.76 19.79
C ALA A 27 14.21 -19.25 19.91
N ASN A 28 15.39 -18.87 20.41
CA ASN A 28 15.79 -17.47 20.56
C ASN A 28 15.92 -16.74 19.20
N VAL A 29 16.53 -17.39 18.20
CA VAL A 29 16.68 -16.81 16.86
C VAL A 29 15.33 -16.57 16.21
N VAL A 30 14.44 -17.57 16.23
CA VAL A 30 13.09 -17.45 15.64
C VAL A 30 12.27 -16.37 16.38
N THR A 31 12.34 -16.34 17.71
CA THR A 31 11.68 -15.30 18.51
C THR A 31 12.20 -13.90 18.15
N GLY A 32 13.51 -13.73 18.01
CA GLY A 32 14.12 -12.45 17.60
C GLY A 32 13.64 -11.98 16.23
N LEU A 33 13.58 -12.89 15.23
CA LEU A 33 13.06 -12.60 13.90
C LEU A 33 11.58 -12.24 13.93
N THR A 34 10.77 -12.95 14.74
CA THR A 34 9.34 -12.65 14.90
C THR A 34 9.12 -11.28 15.53
N LEU A 35 9.88 -10.93 16.57
CA LEU A 35 9.83 -9.60 17.20
C LEU A 35 10.20 -8.49 16.21
N PHE A 36 11.26 -8.70 15.42
CA PHE A 36 11.61 -7.75 14.36
C PHE A 36 10.49 -7.59 13.34
N GLY A 37 9.89 -8.70 12.91
CA GLY A 37 8.71 -8.69 12.02
C GLY A 37 7.53 -7.95 12.64
N LEU A 38 7.24 -8.13 13.92
CA LEU A 38 6.18 -7.40 14.63
C LEU A 38 6.40 -5.89 14.61
N VAL A 39 7.62 -5.44 14.89
CA VAL A 39 7.98 -4.01 14.83
C VAL A 39 7.79 -3.47 13.42
N PHE A 40 8.23 -4.21 12.40
CA PHE A 40 8.05 -3.82 11.00
C PHE A 40 6.57 -3.71 10.62
N PHE A 41 5.74 -4.72 10.92
CA PHE A 41 4.30 -4.68 10.61
C PHE A 41 3.55 -3.59 11.37
N PHE A 42 3.97 -3.31 12.61
CA PHE A 42 3.39 -2.21 13.39
C PHE A 42 3.76 -0.85 12.79
N ALA A 43 5.01 -0.66 12.37
CA ALA A 43 5.46 0.54 11.69
C ALA A 43 4.72 0.75 10.36
N GLU A 44 4.56 -0.32 9.56
CA GLU A 44 3.79 -0.31 8.32
C GLU A 44 2.33 0.08 8.57
N TYR A 45 1.67 -0.53 9.55
CA TYR A 45 0.30 -0.19 9.93
C TYR A 45 0.14 1.30 10.30
N LYS A 46 1.08 1.85 11.09
CA LYS A 46 1.09 3.27 11.45
C LYS A 46 1.37 4.19 10.26
N ALA A 47 2.29 3.78 9.37
CA ALA A 47 2.65 4.55 8.19
C ALA A 47 1.46 4.71 7.23
N VAL A 48 0.66 3.67 7.04
CA VAL A 48 -0.55 3.70 6.21
C VAL A 48 -1.53 4.75 6.69
N ALA A 49 -1.87 4.73 7.98
CA ALA A 49 -2.84 5.65 8.55
C ALA A 49 -2.38 7.12 8.50
N LYS A 50 -1.05 7.36 8.53
CA LYS A 50 -0.47 8.71 8.57
C LYS A 50 -0.02 9.27 7.22
N ARG A 51 -0.02 8.46 6.17
CA ARG A 51 0.47 8.84 4.84
C ARG A 51 -0.61 8.71 3.77
N PRO A 52 -1.64 9.58 3.76
CA PRO A 52 -2.71 9.51 2.77
C PRO A 52 -2.21 9.85 1.38
N ILE A 53 -2.94 9.36 0.37
CA ILE A 53 -2.81 9.82 -1.00
C ILE A 53 -3.28 11.28 -1.03
N SER A 54 -2.47 12.17 -1.58
CA SER A 54 -2.77 13.61 -1.60
C SER A 54 -2.56 14.20 -3.00
N ILE A 55 -3.29 15.26 -3.29
CA ILE A 55 -3.12 16.07 -4.48
C ILE A 55 -2.36 17.34 -4.06
N ASP A 56 -1.24 17.61 -4.70
CA ASP A 56 -0.43 18.81 -4.48
C ASP A 56 -0.29 19.56 -5.80
N ARG A 57 -0.86 20.77 -5.88
CA ARG A 57 -0.85 21.69 -7.03
C ARG A 57 -1.06 20.98 -8.38
N ASN A 58 -0.01 20.37 -8.94
CA ASN A 58 0.01 19.75 -10.27
C ASN A 58 0.39 18.26 -10.27
N LYS A 59 0.41 17.60 -9.12
CA LYS A 59 0.79 16.18 -9.00
C LYS A 59 -0.05 15.47 -7.96
N ILE A 60 -0.31 14.20 -8.20
CA ILE A 60 -0.81 13.28 -7.20
C ILE A 60 0.40 12.64 -6.51
N ILE A 61 0.41 12.67 -5.19
CA ILE A 61 1.43 12.00 -4.36
C ILE A 61 0.80 10.77 -3.74
N VAL A 62 1.21 9.61 -4.23
CA VAL A 62 0.77 8.32 -3.71
C VAL A 62 1.79 7.86 -2.66
N ARG A 63 1.38 7.85 -1.40
CA ARG A 63 2.15 7.33 -0.29
C ARG A 63 1.53 6.01 0.13
N TYR A 64 2.35 4.96 0.20
CA TYR A 64 1.86 3.63 0.48
C TYR A 64 2.80 2.92 1.46
N GLY A 65 2.40 2.89 2.73
CA GLY A 65 3.18 2.33 3.81
C GLY A 65 4.57 2.96 3.96
N LEU A 66 5.59 2.13 4.14
CA LEU A 66 6.99 2.54 4.27
C LEU A 66 7.70 2.76 2.92
N TYR A 67 7.06 2.42 1.81
CA TYR A 67 7.65 2.54 0.48
C TYR A 67 7.85 4.01 0.05
N PRO A 68 8.82 4.28 -0.85
CA PRO A 68 8.99 5.59 -1.46
C PRO A 68 7.71 6.10 -2.12
N SER A 69 7.43 7.40 -1.99
CA SER A 69 6.24 8.02 -2.58
C SER A 69 6.32 8.01 -4.11
N LEU A 70 5.21 7.66 -4.76
CA LEU A 70 5.07 7.79 -6.21
C LEU A 70 4.44 9.16 -6.53
N HIS A 71 5.08 9.91 -7.40
CA HIS A 71 4.61 11.20 -7.88
C HIS A 71 4.05 11.05 -9.29
N ILE A 72 2.79 11.41 -9.49
CA ILE A 72 2.09 11.35 -10.78
C ILE A 72 1.76 12.78 -11.18
N PRO A 73 2.45 13.37 -12.17
CA PRO A 73 2.09 14.68 -12.70
C PRO A 73 0.68 14.64 -13.30
N VAL A 74 -0.16 15.62 -12.96
CA VAL A 74 -1.54 15.70 -13.50
C VAL A 74 -1.52 15.83 -15.02
N SER A 75 -0.49 16.49 -15.59
CA SER A 75 -0.28 16.59 -17.04
C SER A 75 0.00 15.24 -17.73
N ASN A 76 0.44 14.22 -16.99
CA ASN A 76 0.69 12.88 -17.52
C ASN A 76 -0.53 11.95 -17.40
N ILE A 77 -1.65 12.44 -16.91
CA ILE A 77 -2.89 11.67 -16.78
C ILE A 77 -3.71 11.80 -18.06
N ASP A 78 -3.82 10.69 -18.80
CA ASP A 78 -4.69 10.56 -19.96
C ASP A 78 -6.16 10.46 -19.53
N LYS A 79 -6.45 9.55 -18.59
CA LYS A 79 -7.81 9.31 -18.11
C LYS A 79 -7.80 8.98 -16.62
N ILE A 80 -8.76 9.55 -15.89
CA ILE A 80 -9.06 9.19 -14.51
C ILE A 80 -10.54 8.88 -14.38
N GLU A 81 -10.86 7.74 -13.80
CA GLU A 81 -12.23 7.26 -13.66
C GLU A 81 -12.44 6.43 -12.39
N ALA A 82 -13.70 6.33 -11.95
CA ALA A 82 -14.08 5.40 -10.91
C ALA A 82 -13.89 3.96 -11.39
N HIS A 83 -13.47 3.09 -10.48
CA HIS A 83 -13.25 1.68 -10.74
C HIS A 83 -13.92 0.84 -9.68
N SER A 84 -14.50 -0.31 -10.06
CA SER A 84 -15.25 -1.17 -9.14
C SER A 84 -14.98 -2.67 -9.35
N ARG A 85 -13.97 -3.01 -10.17
CA ARG A 85 -13.66 -4.42 -10.48
C ARG A 85 -12.33 -4.84 -9.88
N PHE A 86 -12.20 -6.13 -9.62
CA PHE A 86 -10.92 -6.69 -9.21
C PHE A 86 -9.89 -6.52 -10.33
N VAL A 87 -8.70 -6.04 -9.96
CA VAL A 87 -7.58 -5.87 -10.89
C VAL A 87 -6.51 -6.90 -10.55
N GLY A 88 -6.23 -7.81 -11.47
CA GLY A 88 -5.14 -8.77 -11.36
C GLY A 88 -3.75 -8.12 -11.46
N ARG A 89 -2.71 -8.87 -11.13
CA ARG A 89 -1.34 -8.45 -11.41
C ARG A 89 -1.07 -8.61 -12.89
N ALA A 90 -0.66 -7.52 -13.56
CA ALA A 90 -0.30 -7.52 -14.98
C ALA A 90 0.94 -6.64 -15.22
N SER A 91 1.65 -6.91 -16.31
CA SER A 91 2.71 -6.02 -16.78
C SER A 91 2.09 -4.65 -17.11
N GLY A 92 2.78 -3.56 -16.73
CA GLY A 92 2.29 -2.20 -16.97
C GLY A 92 1.22 -1.69 -15.99
N VAL A 93 0.75 -2.52 -15.04
CA VAL A 93 -0.25 -2.14 -14.02
C VAL A 93 0.40 -2.06 -12.63
N LYS A 94 0.06 -1.04 -11.86
CA LYS A 94 0.40 -0.91 -10.44
C LYS A 94 -0.85 -0.66 -9.62
N ARG A 95 -0.94 -1.31 -8.46
CA ARG A 95 -2.07 -1.14 -7.53
C ARG A 95 -1.56 -0.62 -6.20
N PHE A 96 -2.30 0.33 -5.64
CA PHE A 96 -2.10 0.89 -4.31
C PHE A 96 -3.42 0.83 -3.55
N ASN A 97 -3.80 -0.38 -3.16
CA ASN A 97 -4.93 -0.63 -2.27
C ASN A 97 -4.54 -1.72 -1.27
N TYR A 98 -4.95 -1.56 -0.02
CA TYR A 98 -4.58 -2.49 1.07
C TYR A 98 -5.38 -3.78 1.04
N SER A 99 -6.67 -3.67 0.76
CA SER A 99 -7.56 -4.81 0.66
C SER A 99 -8.71 -4.47 -0.29
N GLY A 100 -9.36 -5.51 -0.80
CA GLY A 100 -10.52 -5.35 -1.66
C GLY A 100 -10.19 -4.87 -3.07
N VAL A 101 -11.15 -4.16 -3.64
CA VAL A 101 -11.12 -3.66 -5.01
C VAL A 101 -10.67 -2.19 -5.00
N PRO A 102 -9.72 -1.79 -5.88
CA PRO A 102 -9.40 -0.38 -6.03
C PRO A 102 -10.61 0.39 -6.57
N ASN A 103 -10.78 1.65 -6.16
CA ASN A 103 -11.94 2.46 -6.52
C ASN A 103 -11.64 3.62 -7.48
N VAL A 104 -10.37 3.87 -7.81
CA VAL A 104 -9.95 4.84 -8.82
C VAL A 104 -8.94 4.21 -9.76
N GLY A 105 -9.16 4.37 -11.06
CA GLY A 105 -8.23 4.00 -12.13
C GLY A 105 -7.65 5.24 -12.81
N ILE A 106 -6.32 5.25 -12.98
CA ILE A 106 -5.57 6.32 -13.65
C ILE A 106 -4.81 5.70 -14.80
N LYS A 107 -5.05 6.17 -16.02
CA LYS A 107 -4.28 5.83 -17.21
C LYS A 107 -3.32 6.99 -17.52
N LEU A 108 -2.09 6.65 -17.88
CA LEU A 108 -1.01 7.61 -18.11
C LEU A 108 -0.68 7.71 -19.61
N TYR A 109 -0.33 8.91 -20.08
CA TYR A 109 0.25 9.12 -21.41
C TYR A 109 1.64 8.49 -21.52
N ALA A 110 2.51 8.77 -20.56
CA ALA A 110 3.84 8.19 -20.48
C ALA A 110 3.98 7.29 -19.24
N PRO A 111 4.63 6.12 -19.35
CA PRO A 111 4.75 5.21 -18.23
C PRO A 111 5.62 5.79 -17.12
N ILE A 112 5.21 5.57 -15.87
CA ILE A 112 6.03 5.86 -14.69
C ILE A 112 6.54 4.52 -14.14
N ASN A 113 7.85 4.35 -14.03
CA ASN A 113 8.48 3.08 -13.62
C ASN A 113 7.97 1.87 -14.42
N GLY A 114 7.75 2.02 -15.75
CA GLY A 114 7.24 0.99 -16.62
C GLY A 114 5.76 0.66 -16.44
N LYS A 115 4.98 1.54 -15.75
CA LYS A 115 3.55 1.35 -15.50
C LYS A 115 2.74 2.40 -16.22
N HIS A 116 1.79 1.94 -17.05
CA HIS A 116 0.86 2.78 -17.80
C HIS A 116 -0.47 3.00 -17.09
N THR A 117 -0.83 2.08 -16.18
CA THR A 117 -2.10 2.15 -15.46
C THR A 117 -1.85 1.99 -13.97
N ILE A 118 -2.42 2.89 -13.19
CA ILE A 118 -2.30 2.92 -11.74
C ILE A 118 -3.70 2.86 -11.13
N TYR A 119 -3.91 1.93 -10.22
CA TYR A 119 -5.15 1.79 -9.47
C TYR A 119 -4.94 2.18 -8.02
N LEU A 120 -5.85 2.97 -7.49
CA LEU A 120 -5.81 3.50 -6.13
C LEU A 120 -7.03 3.06 -5.33
N GLY A 121 -6.85 2.92 -4.02
CA GLY A 121 -7.94 2.89 -3.04
C GLY A 121 -7.93 4.20 -2.27
N VAL A 122 -8.97 5.02 -2.45
CA VAL A 122 -9.13 6.31 -1.74
C VAL A 122 -10.47 6.35 -1.00
N ASP A 123 -10.55 7.14 0.07
CA ASP A 123 -11.75 7.18 0.91
C ASP A 123 -12.96 7.82 0.19
N SER A 124 -12.70 8.83 -0.66
CA SER A 124 -13.74 9.56 -1.40
C SER A 124 -13.37 9.66 -2.88
N PRO A 125 -13.66 8.61 -3.68
CA PRO A 125 -13.24 8.56 -5.08
C PRO A 125 -13.82 9.65 -5.95
N GLU A 126 -15.07 10.05 -5.74
CA GLU A 126 -15.74 11.10 -6.51
C GLU A 126 -15.09 12.47 -6.29
N VAL A 127 -14.83 12.84 -5.03
CA VAL A 127 -14.16 14.09 -4.66
C VAL A 127 -12.74 14.10 -5.22
N PHE A 128 -12.03 12.98 -5.13
CA PHE A 128 -10.68 12.84 -5.64
C PHE A 128 -10.63 13.03 -7.16
N ILE A 129 -11.50 12.35 -7.90
CA ILE A 129 -11.58 12.43 -9.36
C ILE A 129 -11.96 13.85 -9.82
N SER A 130 -12.94 14.48 -9.17
CA SER A 130 -13.37 15.85 -9.50
C SER A 130 -12.24 16.86 -9.27
N SER A 131 -11.49 16.74 -8.18
CA SER A 131 -10.35 17.60 -7.87
C SER A 131 -9.24 17.48 -8.93
N VAL A 132 -8.91 16.26 -9.37
CA VAL A 132 -7.92 16.05 -10.43
C VAL A 132 -8.38 16.63 -11.76
N LYS A 133 -9.65 16.42 -12.14
CA LYS A 133 -10.23 16.97 -13.37
C LYS A 133 -10.27 18.51 -13.37
N GLN A 134 -10.55 19.10 -12.20
CA GLN A 134 -10.52 20.57 -12.05
C GLN A 134 -9.11 21.13 -12.33
N ILE A 135 -8.07 20.48 -11.84
CA ILE A 135 -6.68 20.87 -12.11
C ILE A 135 -6.31 20.67 -13.58
N GLN A 136 -6.82 19.62 -14.23
CA GLN A 136 -6.61 19.39 -15.66
C GLN A 136 -7.30 20.46 -16.52
N GLY A 137 -8.52 20.90 -16.14
CA GLY A 137 -9.30 21.91 -16.86
C GLY A 137 -8.87 23.35 -16.61
N ALA A 138 -8.04 23.60 -15.57
CA ALA A 138 -7.50 24.93 -15.23
C ALA A 138 -6.25 25.32 -16.07
N LYS A 139 -5.88 24.50 -17.04
CA LYS A 139 -4.82 24.77 -18.03
C LYS A 139 -5.42 25.15 -19.37
#